data_83674c6ef1be706b21021ee339dffc4f
#
_entry.id   83674c6ef1be706b21021ee339dffc4f
#
_cell.length_a   1.000
_cell.length_b   1.000
_cell.length_c   1.000
_cell.angle_alpha   90.00
_cell.angle_beta   90.00
_cell.angle_gamma   90.00
#
_symmetry.space_group_name_H-M   'P 1'
#
loop_
_entity.id
_entity.type
_entity.pdbx_description
1 polymer ?
#
loop_
_entity_poly.entity_id
_entity_poly.type
_entity_poly.pdbx_seq_one_letter_code
_entity_poly.pdbx_strand_id
1 'polypeptide(L)'
;SSDTTEGTVSPAYLLFSSSNWSTAQTVTVTGVYDTSVEGNKGYTVLLGVASSSDSNNSGLDPSDVSVTNTDDETAGYTISSISDNTTESGGSTIFTVKLNSQPSSDVTISVSSSDTTEGTVSISSITFTSSNWSTTQSVIITGVDDSLDDGNQNYTILLGAASSSDSNYNSLNPTDISLTNVDDETAGFTISSISGVTTEYGGTSTFTIKLNSQPTDSVTLTVSSSDTTEGTVSTASLTFTTTNWGTTQTVTVTGVNDATVDGNQSYTVILGAASSSDTKYNALDPADVSVSNTDDETAGITVSSISGNTTESGETATFTVKLTSQPSANVTIAVSSSDTTEGTVSTSSITFTSSNWNTDQTITVTGIDDSIADGDITYTVVLAAANSTDSNYNGMNPSDVSIKNIDDEYRLPDTGQTGDYSTTFGEDSDYTINAPSLTDNGDGTVTDQNTLLMWQQQDDNNRNRNQSSAISYCNSFNFAGHTDWRLPTKKELVSIVDYGKYDPAIDNTKFLNAKSSTYWTSTVYFYSSSYAWTVPFLNGKFGPGVQSHYGLYALCVRNDQKTISFVDNGDNTITDQKTRLIWQKQDDGSKRSRENALNYCENLTLGGNSAWRLPNIKELE
;
A
#
# COMPACT_ATOMS: atom_id res chain seq x y z
N SER A 1 89.32 -33.44 -58.10
CA SER A 1 87.95 -33.95 -58.16
C SER A 1 87.33 -33.66 -59.52
N SER A 2 86.54 -34.56 -60.05
CA SER A 2 85.75 -34.36 -61.25
C SER A 2 84.51 -33.53 -60.97
N ASP A 3 84.08 -33.53 -59.71
CA ASP A 3 83.03 -32.65 -59.17
C ASP A 3 83.43 -32.07 -57.82
N THR A 4 83.71 -30.80 -57.82
CA THR A 4 84.11 -30.08 -56.61
C THR A 4 82.93 -29.64 -55.70
N THR A 5 81.70 -29.81 -56.18
CA THR A 5 80.50 -29.64 -55.35
C THR A 5 80.24 -30.82 -54.49
N GLU A 6 80.77 -32.03 -54.88
CA GLU A 6 80.64 -33.31 -54.14
C GLU A 6 81.83 -33.63 -53.28
N GLY A 7 83.02 -33.21 -53.75
CA GLY A 7 84.26 -33.53 -52.98
C GLY A 7 85.48 -32.74 -53.40
N THR A 8 86.32 -32.51 -52.45
CA THR A 8 87.60 -31.87 -52.65
C THR A 8 88.78 -32.77 -52.35
N VAL A 9 89.91 -32.49 -52.92
CA VAL A 9 91.10 -33.31 -52.75
C VAL A 9 92.29 -32.49 -52.28
N SER A 10 93.17 -33.09 -51.44
CA SER A 10 94.36 -32.42 -50.93
C SER A 10 95.45 -33.49 -50.68
N PRO A 11 96.69 -33.33 -51.17
CA PRO A 11 97.18 -32.16 -51.93
C PRO A 11 96.74 -32.19 -53.41
N ALA A 12 96.86 -31.06 -54.13
CA ALA A 12 96.48 -30.94 -55.54
C ALA A 12 97.43 -31.63 -56.50
N TYR A 13 98.61 -32.06 -56.06
CA TYR A 13 99.62 -32.82 -56.81
C TYR A 13 100.45 -33.69 -55.89
N LEU A 14 100.99 -34.77 -56.43
CA LEU A 14 101.91 -35.65 -55.75
C LEU A 14 103.30 -35.57 -56.42
N LEU A 15 104.33 -35.43 -55.57
CA LEU A 15 105.69 -35.30 -56.07
C LEU A 15 106.50 -36.51 -55.64
N PHE A 16 106.92 -37.30 -56.58
CA PHE A 16 107.81 -38.44 -56.38
C PHE A 16 109.24 -38.09 -56.79
N SER A 17 110.20 -38.41 -55.97
CA SER A 17 111.62 -38.15 -56.18
C SER A 17 112.45 -39.47 -55.99
N SER A 18 113.73 -39.40 -56.24
CA SER A 18 114.63 -40.55 -56.01
C SER A 18 114.70 -40.99 -54.56
N SER A 19 114.27 -40.13 -53.61
CA SER A 19 114.28 -40.38 -52.15
C SER A 19 112.96 -40.89 -51.60
N ASN A 20 111.84 -40.69 -52.32
CA ASN A 20 110.50 -41.05 -51.81
C ASN A 20 109.64 -41.87 -52.77
N TRP A 21 110.14 -42.33 -53.91
CA TRP A 21 109.38 -43.00 -54.95
C TRP A 21 108.65 -44.25 -54.46
N SER A 22 109.21 -44.98 -53.51
CA SER A 22 108.63 -46.21 -52.90
C SER A 22 107.74 -45.92 -51.66
N THR A 23 107.63 -44.66 -51.23
CA THR A 23 106.78 -44.30 -50.09
C THR A 23 105.43 -43.86 -50.59
N ALA A 24 104.43 -44.56 -50.12
CA ALA A 24 103.03 -44.20 -50.45
C ALA A 24 102.73 -42.75 -50.01
N GLN A 25 102.23 -41.93 -50.92
CA GLN A 25 101.71 -40.60 -50.60
C GLN A 25 100.20 -40.66 -50.47
N THR A 26 99.70 -40.00 -49.44
CA THR A 26 98.25 -39.96 -49.11
C THR A 26 97.60 -38.80 -49.78
N VAL A 27 96.51 -39.03 -50.48
CA VAL A 27 95.57 -38.04 -50.91
C VAL A 27 94.34 -38.13 -50.04
N THR A 28 94.01 -37.03 -49.36
CA THR A 28 92.77 -36.93 -48.56
C THR A 28 91.69 -36.39 -49.47
N VAL A 29 90.56 -37.15 -49.51
CA VAL A 29 89.32 -36.73 -50.18
C VAL A 29 88.35 -36.34 -49.10
N THR A 30 87.80 -35.15 -49.18
CA THR A 30 86.82 -34.63 -48.22
C THR A 30 85.49 -34.37 -48.94
N GLY A 31 84.39 -34.99 -48.45
CA GLY A 31 83.03 -34.76 -48.96
C GLY A 31 82.66 -33.32 -48.75
N VAL A 32 81.92 -32.77 -49.64
CA VAL A 32 81.32 -31.39 -49.52
C VAL A 32 79.87 -31.61 -49.14
N TYR A 33 79.49 -30.92 -48.03
CA TYR A 33 78.13 -30.92 -47.51
C TYR A 33 77.30 -29.88 -48.26
N ASP A 34 76.09 -30.22 -48.68
CA ASP A 34 75.07 -29.27 -49.13
C ASP A 34 73.76 -29.51 -48.34
N THR A 35 72.64 -29.05 -48.78
CA THR A 35 71.36 -29.10 -48.05
C THR A 35 70.27 -29.71 -48.90
N SER A 36 70.53 -30.20 -50.07
CA SER A 36 69.60 -30.76 -51.06
C SER A 36 69.49 -32.28 -50.96
N VAL A 37 68.27 -32.83 -51.09
CA VAL A 37 68.09 -34.26 -51.24
C VAL A 37 68.34 -34.64 -52.68
N GLU A 38 69.53 -35.11 -53.00
CA GLU A 38 69.88 -35.46 -54.39
C GLU A 38 70.31 -36.90 -54.55
N GLY A 39 70.39 -37.63 -53.43
CA GLY A 39 70.87 -39.01 -53.36
C GLY A 39 72.37 -39.09 -53.52
N ASN A 40 72.93 -40.25 -53.14
CA ASN A 40 74.37 -40.49 -53.18
C ASN A 40 74.98 -40.18 -54.58
N LYS A 41 75.98 -39.24 -54.59
CA LYS A 41 76.63 -38.77 -55.79
C LYS A 41 78.00 -39.44 -55.97
N GLY A 42 78.15 -40.07 -57.10
CA GLY A 42 79.44 -40.60 -57.50
C GLY A 42 80.29 -39.56 -58.23
N TYR A 43 81.54 -39.40 -57.87
CA TYR A 43 82.48 -38.56 -58.58
C TYR A 43 83.86 -39.28 -58.63
N THR A 44 84.80 -38.71 -59.36
CA THR A 44 86.09 -39.34 -59.58
C THR A 44 87.21 -38.37 -59.15
N VAL A 45 88.15 -38.90 -58.40
CA VAL A 45 89.47 -38.27 -58.18
C VAL A 45 90.32 -38.52 -59.40
N LEU A 46 90.53 -37.54 -60.21
CA LEU A 46 91.27 -37.60 -61.45
C LEU A 46 92.79 -37.53 -61.12
N LEU A 47 93.51 -38.65 -61.50
CA LEU A 47 94.96 -38.73 -61.40
C LEU A 47 95.53 -38.37 -62.78
N GLY A 48 96.01 -37.18 -62.91
CA GLY A 48 96.54 -36.73 -64.20
C GLY A 48 97.84 -37.48 -64.64
N VAL A 49 98.06 -37.41 -65.91
CA VAL A 49 99.25 -37.98 -66.51
C VAL A 49 100.53 -37.47 -65.89
N ALA A 50 101.40 -38.37 -65.43
CA ALA A 50 102.65 -38.01 -64.82
C ALA A 50 103.57 -37.16 -65.73
N SER A 51 104.11 -36.09 -65.17
CA SER A 51 105.08 -35.25 -65.84
C SER A 51 106.47 -35.43 -65.21
N SER A 52 107.43 -35.89 -65.99
CA SER A 52 108.75 -36.12 -65.49
C SER A 52 109.83 -35.88 -66.55
N SER A 53 111.05 -35.54 -66.13
CA SER A 53 112.23 -35.46 -67.03
C SER A 53 112.78 -36.92 -67.34
N ASP A 54 112.35 -37.92 -66.57
CA ASP A 54 112.64 -39.29 -66.86
C ASP A 54 111.62 -39.90 -67.83
N SER A 55 112.07 -40.28 -69.05
CA SER A 55 111.23 -40.74 -70.11
C SER A 55 110.46 -42.10 -69.77
N ASN A 56 110.96 -42.86 -68.82
CA ASN A 56 110.25 -44.09 -68.38
C ASN A 56 109.04 -43.79 -67.48
N ASN A 57 109.00 -42.65 -66.88
CA ASN A 57 107.90 -42.25 -65.96
C ASN A 57 107.04 -41.16 -66.52
N SER A 58 107.54 -40.39 -67.56
CA SER A 58 106.77 -39.37 -68.21
C SER A 58 105.70 -39.94 -69.12
N GLY A 59 104.43 -39.44 -68.96
CA GLY A 59 103.31 -39.94 -69.77
C GLY A 59 102.59 -41.16 -69.17
N LEU A 60 103.04 -41.64 -68.07
CA LEU A 60 102.30 -42.69 -67.36
C LEU A 60 100.99 -42.09 -66.78
N ASP A 61 99.88 -42.76 -67.03
CA ASP A 61 98.57 -42.31 -66.62
C ASP A 61 98.01 -43.33 -65.61
N PRO A 62 98.00 -42.99 -64.33
CA PRO A 62 97.40 -43.87 -63.32
C PRO A 62 95.91 -43.89 -63.42
N SER A 63 95.30 -44.96 -63.03
CA SER A 63 93.83 -45.10 -63.00
C SER A 63 93.21 -44.12 -61.98
N ASP A 64 92.20 -43.47 -62.40
CA ASP A 64 91.37 -42.62 -61.53
C ASP A 64 90.68 -43.36 -60.40
N VAL A 65 90.34 -42.67 -59.30
CA VAL A 65 89.68 -43.27 -58.14
C VAL A 65 88.24 -42.81 -58.08
N SER A 66 87.31 -43.76 -58.16
CA SER A 66 85.88 -43.50 -57.98
C SER A 66 85.57 -43.33 -56.47
N VAL A 67 84.83 -42.34 -56.16
CA VAL A 67 84.36 -41.97 -54.79
C VAL A 67 82.89 -41.71 -54.83
N THR A 68 82.18 -41.99 -53.76
CA THR A 68 80.76 -41.65 -53.58
C THR A 68 80.66 -40.72 -52.40
N ASN A 69 80.01 -39.54 -52.60
CA ASN A 69 79.52 -38.69 -51.48
C ASN A 69 78.18 -39.22 -51.07
N THR A 70 78.00 -39.49 -49.80
CA THR A 70 76.72 -39.98 -49.27
C THR A 70 75.89 -38.84 -48.87
N ASP A 71 74.64 -38.78 -49.42
CA ASP A 71 73.58 -37.80 -49.08
C ASP A 71 72.99 -38.22 -47.75
N ASP A 72 72.96 -37.31 -46.78
CA ASP A 72 72.41 -37.49 -45.44
C ASP A 72 71.17 -36.64 -45.18
N GLU A 73 70.69 -35.85 -46.17
CA GLU A 73 69.49 -35.10 -46.16
C GLU A 73 68.30 -36.01 -46.47
N THR A 74 67.18 -35.67 -45.78
CA THR A 74 65.88 -36.29 -45.99
C THR A 74 64.77 -35.22 -46.08
N ALA A 75 63.98 -35.31 -47.12
CA ALA A 75 62.81 -34.40 -47.26
C ALA A 75 61.80 -34.65 -46.14
N GLY A 76 61.36 -33.61 -45.59
CA GLY A 76 60.40 -33.67 -44.47
C GLY A 76 60.09 -32.28 -43.88
N TYR A 77 59.31 -32.30 -42.84
CA TYR A 77 58.84 -31.11 -42.12
C TYR A 77 59.25 -31.17 -40.67
N THR A 78 59.69 -30.06 -40.13
CA THR A 78 59.76 -29.84 -38.70
C THR A 78 58.62 -28.92 -38.32
N ILE A 79 57.65 -29.42 -37.56
CA ILE A 79 56.46 -28.72 -37.07
C ILE A 79 56.65 -28.58 -35.56
N SER A 80 56.47 -27.36 -35.04
CA SER A 80 56.48 -27.16 -33.60
C SER A 80 55.22 -27.69 -32.93
N SER A 81 55.33 -28.11 -31.67
CA SER A 81 54.14 -28.32 -30.83
C SER A 81 53.43 -26.98 -30.59
N ILE A 82 52.12 -27.01 -30.46
CA ILE A 82 51.36 -25.87 -29.91
C ILE A 82 51.59 -25.81 -28.40
N SER A 83 51.57 -24.61 -27.83
CA SER A 83 51.77 -24.38 -26.38
C SER A 83 50.51 -24.49 -25.58
N ASP A 84 49.38 -24.06 -26.15
CA ASP A 84 48.10 -23.89 -25.48
C ASP A 84 46.93 -24.23 -26.40
N ASN A 85 45.77 -24.48 -25.84
CA ASN A 85 44.50 -24.57 -26.55
C ASN A 85 44.02 -23.16 -26.98
N THR A 86 43.07 -23.10 -27.88
CA THR A 86 42.29 -21.90 -28.17
C THR A 86 41.16 -21.78 -27.14
N THR A 87 40.56 -20.59 -27.04
CA THR A 87 39.38 -20.34 -26.20
C THR A 87 38.33 -19.60 -27.02
N GLU A 88 37.07 -19.80 -26.70
CA GLU A 88 35.96 -19.13 -27.37
C GLU A 88 36.01 -17.62 -27.17
N SER A 89 36.50 -17.11 -26.04
CA SER A 89 36.77 -15.69 -25.84
C SER A 89 37.85 -15.12 -26.78
N GLY A 90 38.23 -15.81 -27.85
CA GLY A 90 39.18 -15.38 -28.89
C GLY A 90 40.64 -15.63 -28.55
N GLY A 91 40.91 -16.57 -27.62
CA GLY A 91 42.25 -17.01 -27.32
C GLY A 91 42.92 -17.64 -28.56
N SER A 92 44.22 -17.37 -28.75
CA SER A 92 44.97 -17.83 -29.92
C SER A 92 46.23 -18.57 -29.54
N THR A 93 46.64 -19.53 -30.38
CA THR A 93 47.91 -20.27 -30.27
C THR A 93 48.64 -20.26 -31.63
N ILE A 94 49.90 -20.64 -31.63
CA ILE A 94 50.76 -20.57 -32.80
C ILE A 94 51.51 -21.89 -32.94
N PHE A 95 51.63 -22.39 -34.17
CA PHE A 95 52.61 -23.38 -34.55
C PHE A 95 53.49 -22.88 -35.67
N THR A 96 54.63 -23.47 -35.85
CA THR A 96 55.58 -23.14 -36.91
C THR A 96 55.93 -24.37 -37.74
N VAL A 97 56.19 -24.12 -39.03
CA VAL A 97 56.62 -25.14 -39.96
C VAL A 97 57.90 -24.71 -40.64
N LYS A 98 58.85 -25.60 -40.87
CA LYS A 98 60.01 -25.45 -41.79
C LYS A 98 60.27 -26.75 -42.49
N LEU A 99 61.01 -26.70 -43.62
CA LEU A 99 61.47 -27.92 -44.27
C LEU A 99 62.75 -28.47 -43.60
N ASN A 100 63.02 -29.76 -43.79
CA ASN A 100 64.20 -30.38 -43.24
C ASN A 100 65.40 -30.32 -44.23
N SER A 101 65.13 -30.13 -45.52
CA SER A 101 66.15 -29.99 -46.59
C SER A 101 65.72 -28.93 -47.60
N GLN A 102 66.68 -28.42 -48.38
CA GLN A 102 66.46 -27.42 -49.40
C GLN A 102 65.71 -28.01 -50.60
N PRO A 103 64.56 -27.44 -50.98
CA PRO A 103 63.84 -27.97 -52.16
C PRO A 103 64.41 -27.41 -53.45
N SER A 104 64.34 -28.19 -54.50
CA SER A 104 64.72 -27.80 -55.85
C SER A 104 63.67 -26.95 -56.58
N SER A 105 62.45 -26.89 -56.04
CA SER A 105 61.31 -26.06 -56.49
C SER A 105 60.42 -25.73 -55.34
N ASP A 106 59.62 -24.64 -55.47
CA ASP A 106 58.70 -24.21 -54.42
C ASP A 106 57.77 -25.33 -53.92
N VAL A 107 57.65 -25.45 -52.61
CA VAL A 107 56.80 -26.39 -51.89
C VAL A 107 55.67 -25.68 -51.22
N THR A 108 54.41 -25.89 -51.61
CA THR A 108 53.23 -25.30 -51.07
C THR A 108 52.40 -26.32 -50.32
N ILE A 109 52.04 -26.01 -49.06
CA ILE A 109 51.20 -26.81 -48.17
C ILE A 109 49.92 -25.99 -47.91
N SER A 110 48.73 -26.55 -48.12
CA SER A 110 47.47 -25.94 -47.70
C SER A 110 47.29 -26.08 -46.20
N VAL A 111 46.64 -25.05 -45.61
CA VAL A 111 46.33 -24.99 -44.19
C VAL A 111 44.83 -24.68 -44.02
N SER A 112 44.12 -25.51 -43.29
CA SER A 112 42.70 -25.27 -43.01
C SER A 112 42.31 -25.84 -41.66
N SER A 113 41.23 -25.31 -41.07
CA SER A 113 40.58 -25.90 -39.91
C SER A 113 39.61 -27.02 -40.35
N SER A 114 39.50 -28.08 -39.60
CA SER A 114 38.47 -29.11 -39.77
C SER A 114 37.10 -28.62 -39.35
N ASP A 115 37.08 -27.65 -38.42
CA ASP A 115 35.88 -27.00 -37.95
C ASP A 115 36.14 -25.47 -37.80
N THR A 116 35.51 -24.72 -38.67
CA THR A 116 35.66 -23.27 -38.68
C THR A 116 34.71 -22.55 -37.70
N THR A 117 33.79 -23.27 -37.08
CA THR A 117 32.95 -22.78 -35.99
C THR A 117 33.72 -22.78 -34.67
N GLU A 118 34.74 -23.64 -34.56
CA GLU A 118 35.60 -23.76 -33.39
C GLU A 118 36.93 -23.02 -33.51
N GLY A 119 37.48 -22.98 -34.69
CA GLY A 119 38.76 -22.30 -34.88
C GLY A 119 39.13 -21.95 -36.31
N THR A 120 39.81 -20.83 -36.46
CA THR A 120 40.26 -20.32 -37.74
C THR A 120 41.76 -20.18 -37.80
N VAL A 121 42.33 -20.23 -39.04
CA VAL A 121 43.75 -20.05 -39.29
C VAL A 121 44.04 -18.73 -39.94
N SER A 122 45.22 -18.13 -39.65
CA SER A 122 45.61 -16.80 -40.19
C SER A 122 45.97 -16.84 -41.69
N ILE A 123 46.33 -17.99 -42.23
CA ILE A 123 46.69 -18.17 -43.64
C ILE A 123 46.17 -19.51 -44.15
N SER A 124 45.81 -19.60 -45.42
CA SER A 124 45.28 -20.82 -46.04
C SER A 124 46.36 -21.68 -46.72
N SER A 125 47.59 -21.19 -46.77
CA SER A 125 48.74 -21.95 -47.36
C SER A 125 50.07 -21.39 -46.87
N ILE A 126 51.09 -22.28 -46.85
CA ILE A 126 52.48 -21.98 -46.57
C ILE A 126 53.29 -22.33 -47.84
N THR A 127 54.16 -21.45 -48.28
CA THR A 127 55.03 -21.71 -49.43
C THR A 127 56.49 -21.54 -49.02
N PHE A 128 57.27 -22.60 -49.23
CA PHE A 128 58.73 -22.63 -49.06
C PHE A 128 59.42 -22.61 -50.41
N THR A 129 60.47 -21.82 -50.49
CA THR A 129 61.35 -21.70 -51.67
C THR A 129 62.74 -22.14 -51.32
N SER A 130 63.61 -22.25 -52.30
CA SER A 130 65.05 -22.61 -52.10
C SER A 130 65.78 -21.58 -51.20
N SER A 131 65.21 -20.39 -50.99
CA SER A 131 65.81 -19.33 -50.15
C SER A 131 65.26 -19.23 -48.71
N ASN A 132 64.04 -19.71 -48.46
CA ASN A 132 63.38 -19.60 -47.14
C ASN A 132 63.05 -20.94 -46.47
N TRP A 133 63.44 -22.07 -47.06
CA TRP A 133 63.06 -23.43 -46.60
C TRP A 133 63.41 -23.72 -45.17
N SER A 134 64.55 -23.23 -44.67
CA SER A 134 64.99 -23.39 -43.26
C SER A 134 64.45 -22.32 -42.30
N THR A 135 63.77 -21.32 -42.82
CA THR A 135 63.14 -20.26 -42.01
C THR A 135 61.76 -20.72 -41.54
N THR A 136 61.53 -20.73 -40.24
CA THR A 136 60.20 -21.10 -39.69
C THR A 136 59.12 -20.13 -40.15
N GLN A 137 58.03 -20.66 -40.69
CA GLN A 137 56.82 -19.89 -41.00
C GLN A 137 55.76 -20.19 -39.95
N SER A 138 55.12 -19.13 -39.43
CA SER A 138 54.16 -19.22 -38.33
C SER A 138 52.71 -19.18 -38.84
N VAL A 139 51.88 -20.00 -38.27
CA VAL A 139 50.44 -20.00 -38.46
C VAL A 139 49.80 -19.71 -37.08
N ILE A 140 48.96 -18.68 -37.04
CA ILE A 140 48.17 -18.35 -35.86
C ILE A 140 46.82 -19.06 -36.01
N ILE A 141 46.43 -19.74 -34.97
CA ILE A 141 45.10 -20.36 -34.80
C ILE A 141 44.35 -19.52 -33.79
N THR A 142 43.11 -19.11 -34.10
CA THR A 142 42.28 -18.29 -33.21
C THR A 142 40.98 -19.05 -32.95
N GLY A 143 40.60 -19.19 -31.68
CA GLY A 143 39.32 -19.73 -31.28
C GLY A 143 38.16 -18.87 -31.74
N VAL A 144 37.05 -19.49 -32.01
CA VAL A 144 35.82 -18.83 -32.43
C VAL A 144 34.85 -18.91 -31.27
N ASP A 145 34.21 -17.76 -30.97
CA ASP A 145 33.24 -17.56 -29.93
C ASP A 145 31.85 -17.92 -30.45
N ASP A 146 31.09 -18.67 -29.66
CA ASP A 146 29.65 -18.80 -29.87
C ASP A 146 28.91 -18.45 -28.59
N SER A 147 27.73 -18.94 -28.30
CA SER A 147 26.97 -18.64 -27.09
C SER A 147 26.40 -19.87 -26.44
N LEU A 148 26.77 -21.06 -26.91
CA LEU A 148 26.27 -22.33 -26.42
C LEU A 148 27.17 -22.84 -25.29
N ASP A 149 26.60 -23.36 -24.21
CA ASP A 149 27.34 -24.20 -23.26
C ASP A 149 27.39 -25.63 -23.85
N ASP A 150 28.28 -25.89 -24.82
CA ASP A 150 28.42 -27.20 -25.44
C ASP A 150 29.64 -27.98 -24.94
N GLY A 151 30.45 -27.31 -24.09
CA GLY A 151 31.69 -27.83 -23.53
C GLY A 151 32.85 -27.74 -24.51
N ASN A 152 34.08 -27.98 -24.03
CA ASN A 152 35.28 -27.86 -24.82
C ASN A 152 35.23 -28.72 -26.09
N GLN A 153 35.35 -28.11 -27.27
CA GLN A 153 35.27 -28.74 -28.58
C GLN A 153 36.65 -29.04 -29.16
N ASN A 154 36.83 -30.26 -29.69
CA ASN A 154 38.07 -30.71 -30.31
C ASN A 154 38.02 -30.54 -31.82
N TYR A 155 39.05 -29.92 -32.39
CA TYR A 155 39.18 -29.76 -33.82
C TYR A 155 40.64 -29.97 -34.27
N THR A 156 40.88 -29.99 -35.59
CA THR A 156 42.19 -30.30 -36.16
C THR A 156 42.55 -29.25 -37.22
N ILE A 157 43.78 -28.77 -37.17
CA ILE A 157 44.34 -28.01 -38.29
C ILE A 157 44.93 -29.01 -39.28
N LEU A 158 44.31 -29.04 -40.43
CA LEU A 158 44.68 -29.95 -41.55
C LEU A 158 45.81 -29.29 -42.38
N LEU A 159 46.92 -29.99 -42.43
CA LEU A 159 48.05 -29.65 -43.31
C LEU A 159 48.00 -30.56 -44.54
N GLY A 160 47.60 -29.97 -45.68
CA GLY A 160 47.46 -30.77 -46.91
C GLY A 160 48.81 -31.29 -47.46
N ALA A 161 48.76 -32.41 -48.21
CA ALA A 161 49.92 -32.87 -48.92
C ALA A 161 50.55 -31.81 -49.80
N ALA A 162 51.88 -31.74 -49.81
CA ALA A 162 52.60 -30.71 -50.52
C ALA A 162 52.40 -30.82 -52.04
N SER A 163 52.26 -29.65 -52.65
CA SER A 163 52.30 -29.45 -54.09
C SER A 163 53.65 -28.84 -54.49
N SER A 164 54.46 -29.59 -55.30
CA SER A 164 55.77 -29.12 -55.72
C SER A 164 56.16 -29.78 -57.05
N SER A 165 57.05 -29.16 -57.81
CA SER A 165 57.78 -29.83 -58.91
C SER A 165 59.02 -30.63 -58.42
N ASP A 166 59.41 -30.45 -57.16
CA ASP A 166 60.42 -31.27 -56.52
C ASP A 166 59.77 -32.59 -56.11
N SER A 167 60.29 -33.72 -56.73
CA SER A 167 59.76 -35.05 -56.51
C SER A 167 59.94 -35.58 -55.08
N ASN A 168 60.87 -35.00 -54.31
CA ASN A 168 61.14 -35.40 -52.92
C ASN A 168 60.06 -34.84 -51.97
N TYR A 169 59.50 -33.70 -52.32
CA TYR A 169 58.48 -33.04 -51.56
C TYR A 169 57.07 -33.27 -52.10
N ASN A 170 56.89 -33.47 -53.40
CA ASN A 170 55.60 -33.62 -54.02
C ASN A 170 54.77 -34.74 -53.40
N SER A 171 53.56 -34.41 -52.95
CA SER A 171 52.64 -35.33 -52.23
C SER A 171 53.13 -35.76 -50.86
N LEU A 172 54.22 -35.23 -50.32
CA LEU A 172 54.66 -35.46 -48.96
C LEU A 172 53.64 -34.80 -48.01
N ASN A 173 53.06 -35.55 -47.11
CA ASN A 173 51.97 -35.12 -46.23
C ASN A 173 52.48 -34.81 -44.82
N PRO A 174 52.41 -33.55 -44.34
CA PRO A 174 52.75 -33.23 -42.99
C PRO A 174 51.71 -33.80 -41.98
N THR A 175 52.11 -33.93 -40.72
CA THR A 175 51.18 -34.33 -39.66
C THR A 175 50.27 -33.22 -39.29
N ASP A 176 48.95 -33.45 -39.20
CA ASP A 176 47.94 -32.58 -38.75
C ASP A 176 48.10 -32.25 -37.26
N ILE A 177 47.52 -31.12 -36.82
CA ILE A 177 47.61 -30.62 -35.44
C ILE A 177 46.24 -30.64 -34.80
N SER A 178 46.05 -31.47 -33.78
CA SER A 178 44.82 -31.50 -32.98
C SER A 178 44.93 -30.58 -31.80
N LEU A 179 43.86 -29.84 -31.52
CA LEU A 179 43.73 -28.94 -30.37
C LEU A 179 42.26 -28.85 -29.95
N THR A 180 42.02 -28.11 -28.88
CA THR A 180 40.72 -27.94 -28.29
C THR A 180 40.38 -26.43 -28.26
N ASN A 181 39.15 -26.07 -28.58
CA ASN A 181 38.58 -24.75 -28.21
C ASN A 181 37.97 -24.91 -26.84
N VAL A 182 38.30 -24.02 -25.93
CA VAL A 182 37.80 -24.04 -24.54
C VAL A 182 36.57 -23.19 -24.45
N ASP A 183 35.43 -23.80 -24.08
CA ASP A 183 34.15 -23.21 -23.84
C ASP A 183 34.22 -22.27 -22.62
N ASP A 184 33.71 -21.06 -22.71
CA ASP A 184 33.61 -20.09 -21.61
C ASP A 184 32.17 -19.77 -21.22
N GLU A 185 31.16 -20.38 -21.83
CA GLU A 185 29.77 -20.34 -21.44
C GLU A 185 29.46 -21.31 -20.31
N THR A 186 28.44 -20.92 -19.54
CA THR A 186 27.85 -21.78 -18.51
C THR A 186 26.35 -21.57 -18.45
N ALA A 187 25.60 -22.64 -18.64
CA ALA A 187 24.15 -22.58 -18.53
C ALA A 187 23.71 -22.12 -17.15
N GLY A 188 22.76 -21.19 -17.11
CA GLY A 188 22.29 -20.62 -15.88
C GLY A 188 21.27 -19.52 -16.12
N PHE A 189 20.87 -18.88 -15.02
CA PHE A 189 19.89 -17.79 -15.02
C PHE A 189 20.47 -16.55 -14.38
N THR A 190 20.26 -15.40 -15.04
CA THR A 190 20.49 -14.10 -14.42
C THR A 190 19.13 -13.54 -14.01
N ILE A 191 18.93 -13.39 -12.70
CA ILE A 191 17.73 -12.85 -12.07
C ILE A 191 18.08 -11.52 -11.47
N SER A 192 17.31 -10.46 -11.79
CA SER A 192 17.50 -9.16 -11.15
C SER A 192 16.95 -9.18 -9.72
N SER A 193 17.43 -8.27 -8.88
CA SER A 193 16.74 -7.97 -7.63
C SER A 193 15.32 -7.46 -7.92
N ILE A 194 14.39 -7.76 -7.02
CA ILE A 194 13.04 -7.19 -7.09
C ILE A 194 13.06 -5.68 -6.91
N SER A 195 12.21 -4.95 -7.61
CA SER A 195 12.22 -3.47 -7.67
C SER A 195 11.75 -2.79 -6.38
N GLY A 196 11.17 -3.54 -5.44
CA GLY A 196 10.67 -3.03 -4.17
C GLY A 196 9.78 -4.04 -3.46
N VAL A 197 8.86 -3.54 -2.64
CA VAL A 197 7.83 -4.32 -1.95
C VAL A 197 6.50 -4.22 -2.69
N THR A 198 5.59 -5.15 -2.49
CA THR A 198 4.18 -5.00 -2.84
C THR A 198 3.43 -4.34 -1.68
N THR A 199 2.21 -3.90 -1.90
CA THR A 199 1.33 -3.37 -0.87
C THR A 199 -0.04 -4.00 -0.99
N GLU A 200 -0.76 -4.13 0.10
CA GLU A 200 -2.12 -4.68 0.11
C GLU A 200 -3.09 -3.82 -0.69
N TYR A 201 -2.81 -2.55 -0.85
CA TYR A 201 -3.56 -1.67 -1.75
C TYR A 201 -3.36 -2.00 -3.26
N GLY A 202 -2.81 -3.17 -3.58
CA GLY A 202 -2.57 -3.61 -4.96
C GLY A 202 -1.30 -3.05 -5.59
N GLY A 203 -0.34 -2.62 -4.77
CA GLY A 203 0.96 -2.18 -5.25
C GLY A 203 1.72 -3.29 -5.95
N THR A 204 2.48 -2.95 -7.00
CA THR A 204 3.21 -3.91 -7.82
C THR A 204 4.71 -3.74 -7.69
N SER A 205 5.42 -4.86 -7.81
CA SER A 205 6.87 -4.92 -7.91
C SER A 205 7.29 -5.83 -9.06
N THR A 206 8.49 -5.66 -9.59
CA THR A 206 8.94 -6.41 -10.75
C THR A 206 10.35 -6.93 -10.58
N PHE A 207 10.66 -8.04 -11.21
CA PHE A 207 12.01 -8.54 -11.45
C PHE A 207 12.10 -9.11 -12.86
N THR A 208 13.33 -9.32 -13.34
CA THR A 208 13.58 -9.82 -14.69
C THR A 208 14.45 -11.08 -14.64
N ILE A 209 14.25 -11.94 -15.61
CA ILE A 209 15.02 -13.18 -15.81
C ILE A 209 15.51 -13.24 -17.25
N LYS A 210 16.73 -13.74 -17.47
CA LYS A 210 17.27 -14.17 -18.77
C LYS A 210 18.15 -15.39 -18.56
N LEU A 211 18.46 -16.13 -19.64
CA LEU A 211 19.47 -17.17 -19.61
C LEU A 211 20.90 -16.61 -19.73
N ASN A 212 21.89 -17.35 -19.28
CA ASN A 212 23.30 -16.96 -19.35
C ASN A 212 23.97 -17.42 -20.65
N SER A 213 23.52 -18.55 -21.24
CA SER A 213 23.97 -19.04 -22.52
C SER A 213 22.79 -19.38 -23.41
N GLN A 214 23.05 -19.54 -24.72
CA GLN A 214 22.03 -19.92 -25.70
C GLN A 214 21.65 -21.39 -25.49
N PRO A 215 20.37 -21.73 -25.33
CA PRO A 215 19.97 -23.13 -25.23
C PRO A 215 19.87 -23.77 -26.61
N THR A 216 20.08 -25.06 -26.68
CA THR A 216 19.89 -25.86 -27.91
C THR A 216 18.40 -26.13 -28.20
N ASP A 217 17.53 -26.02 -27.19
CA ASP A 217 16.08 -26.17 -27.31
C ASP A 217 15.39 -25.22 -26.30
N SER A 218 14.08 -25.03 -26.42
CA SER A 218 13.31 -24.15 -25.54
C SER A 218 13.40 -24.55 -24.07
N VAL A 219 13.61 -23.55 -23.21
CA VAL A 219 13.70 -23.69 -21.74
C VAL A 219 12.46 -23.04 -21.12
N THR A 220 11.69 -23.79 -20.34
CA THR A 220 10.48 -23.30 -19.69
C THR A 220 10.64 -23.39 -18.17
N LEU A 221 10.36 -22.26 -17.48
CA LEU A 221 10.26 -22.15 -16.03
C LEU A 221 8.80 -21.98 -15.62
N THR A 222 8.37 -22.62 -14.55
CA THR A 222 7.11 -22.30 -13.89
C THR A 222 7.32 -21.13 -12.92
N VAL A 223 6.29 -20.29 -12.77
CA VAL A 223 6.33 -19.13 -11.87
C VAL A 223 5.07 -19.17 -11.00
N SER A 224 5.23 -19.13 -9.69
CA SER A 224 4.10 -19.13 -8.76
C SER A 224 4.41 -18.33 -7.50
N SER A 225 3.37 -17.89 -6.78
CA SER A 225 3.53 -17.36 -5.44
C SER A 225 3.47 -18.48 -4.41
N SER A 226 4.28 -18.40 -3.37
CA SER A 226 4.22 -19.31 -2.22
C SER A 226 2.99 -19.03 -1.35
N ASP A 227 2.48 -17.79 -1.42
CA ASP A 227 1.27 -17.35 -0.73
C ASP A 227 0.45 -16.44 -1.63
N THR A 228 -0.66 -16.95 -2.12
CA THR A 228 -1.57 -16.21 -3.01
C THR A 228 -2.53 -15.30 -2.26
N THR A 229 -2.57 -15.37 -0.94
CA THR A 229 -3.32 -14.42 -0.10
C THR A 229 -2.55 -13.12 0.08
N GLU A 230 -1.22 -13.17 -0.07
CA GLU A 230 -0.32 -12.03 0.04
C GLU A 230 0.09 -11.45 -1.32
N GLY A 231 0.26 -12.29 -2.32
CA GLY A 231 0.68 -11.82 -3.63
C GLY A 231 0.47 -12.77 -4.78
N THR A 232 0.22 -12.20 -5.95
CA THR A 232 0.01 -12.92 -7.21
C THR A 232 1.05 -12.54 -8.25
N VAL A 233 1.31 -13.41 -9.20
CA VAL A 233 2.26 -13.22 -10.30
C VAL A 233 1.55 -13.01 -11.63
N SER A 234 2.13 -12.19 -12.51
CA SER A 234 1.56 -11.85 -13.82
C SER A 234 1.52 -13.00 -14.82
N THR A 235 2.33 -14.04 -14.61
CA THR A 235 2.44 -15.21 -15.50
C THR A 235 2.74 -16.47 -14.69
N ALA A 236 2.21 -17.60 -15.13
CA ALA A 236 2.48 -18.90 -14.53
C ALA A 236 3.72 -19.61 -15.13
N SER A 237 4.27 -19.10 -16.22
CA SER A 237 5.46 -19.66 -16.85
C SER A 237 6.19 -18.64 -17.72
N LEU A 238 7.50 -18.85 -17.87
CA LEU A 238 8.39 -18.14 -18.79
C LEU A 238 8.99 -19.16 -19.75
N THR A 239 9.10 -18.81 -21.03
CA THR A 239 9.72 -19.67 -22.04
C THR A 239 10.80 -18.90 -22.79
N PHE A 240 12.02 -19.41 -22.75
CA PHE A 240 13.17 -18.93 -23.49
C PHE A 240 13.45 -19.90 -24.67
N THR A 241 13.71 -19.34 -25.83
CA THR A 241 13.99 -20.04 -27.06
C THR A 241 15.43 -19.79 -27.48
N THR A 242 15.92 -20.53 -28.49
CA THR A 242 17.22 -20.30 -29.11
C THR A 242 17.44 -18.90 -29.67
N THR A 243 16.37 -18.10 -29.81
CA THR A 243 16.43 -16.73 -30.37
C THR A 243 16.17 -15.62 -29.35
N ASN A 244 15.48 -15.89 -28.22
CA ASN A 244 15.15 -14.87 -27.23
C ASN A 244 15.83 -15.08 -25.86
N TRP A 245 16.71 -16.06 -25.76
CA TRP A 245 17.33 -16.48 -24.49
C TRP A 245 18.02 -15.31 -23.72
N GLY A 246 18.75 -14.46 -24.44
CA GLY A 246 19.45 -13.31 -23.85
C GLY A 246 18.56 -12.09 -23.62
N THR A 247 17.28 -12.15 -24.03
CA THR A 247 16.31 -11.07 -23.79
C THR A 247 15.65 -11.23 -22.42
N THR A 248 15.71 -10.20 -21.59
CA THR A 248 15.08 -10.23 -20.27
C THR A 248 13.56 -10.35 -20.39
N GLN A 249 12.96 -11.29 -19.65
CA GLN A 249 11.52 -11.39 -19.44
C GLN A 249 11.18 -10.88 -18.04
N THR A 250 10.10 -10.08 -17.95
CA THR A 250 9.69 -9.42 -16.72
C THR A 250 8.55 -10.19 -16.05
N VAL A 251 8.69 -10.44 -14.77
CA VAL A 251 7.61 -10.92 -13.90
C VAL A 251 7.14 -9.75 -13.05
N THR A 252 5.85 -9.46 -13.10
CA THR A 252 5.20 -8.50 -12.22
C THR A 252 4.53 -9.27 -11.08
N VAL A 253 4.77 -8.83 -9.88
CA VAL A 253 4.15 -9.33 -8.65
C VAL A 253 3.22 -8.26 -8.14
N THR A 254 1.99 -8.63 -7.81
CA THR A 254 0.95 -7.71 -7.32
C THR A 254 0.54 -8.13 -5.92
N GLY A 255 0.57 -7.18 -4.98
CA GLY A 255 0.09 -7.41 -3.62
C GLY A 255 -1.41 -7.68 -3.58
N VAL A 256 -1.83 -8.49 -2.67
CA VAL A 256 -3.24 -8.85 -2.43
C VAL A 256 -3.66 -8.22 -1.11
N ASN A 257 -4.85 -7.61 -1.13
CA ASN A 257 -5.44 -6.96 0.02
C ASN A 257 -6.22 -7.97 0.85
N ASP A 258 -6.04 -7.92 2.15
CA ASP A 258 -6.99 -8.51 3.07
C ASP A 258 -7.61 -7.42 3.98
N ALA A 259 -8.07 -7.70 5.14
CA ALA A 259 -8.68 -6.71 6.03
C ALA A 259 -8.15 -6.83 7.46
N THR A 260 -7.11 -7.62 7.67
CA THR A 260 -6.55 -7.98 8.96
C THR A 260 -5.30 -7.15 9.23
N VAL A 261 -5.16 -6.60 10.41
CA VAL A 261 -3.89 -5.99 10.85
C VAL A 261 -2.95 -7.12 11.25
N ASP A 262 -2.16 -7.64 10.33
CA ASP A 262 -1.21 -8.74 10.60
C ASP A 262 0.26 -8.32 10.40
N GLY A 263 0.48 -7.07 9.99
CA GLY A 263 1.78 -6.50 9.69
C GLY A 263 2.32 -6.97 8.33
N ASN A 264 3.44 -6.40 7.91
CA ASN A 264 4.03 -6.73 6.61
C ASN A 264 4.34 -8.22 6.50
N GLN A 265 3.71 -8.91 5.55
CA GLN A 265 3.88 -10.32 5.31
C GLN A 265 4.96 -10.60 4.26
N SER A 266 5.78 -11.61 4.52
CA SER A 266 6.84 -12.03 3.60
C SER A 266 6.47 -13.34 2.90
N TYR A 267 6.57 -13.35 1.59
CA TYR A 267 6.32 -14.52 0.75
C TYR A 267 7.38 -14.64 -0.33
N THR A 268 7.32 -15.69 -1.13
CA THR A 268 8.34 -15.98 -2.14
C THR A 268 7.68 -16.20 -3.50
N VAL A 269 8.23 -15.61 -4.54
CA VAL A 269 7.93 -16.02 -5.92
C VAL A 269 8.82 -17.22 -6.24
N ILE A 270 8.19 -18.37 -6.37
CA ILE A 270 8.84 -19.64 -6.65
C ILE A 270 9.09 -19.75 -8.16
N LEU A 271 10.34 -19.94 -8.52
CA LEU A 271 10.80 -20.25 -9.88
C LEU A 271 11.11 -21.75 -9.92
N GLY A 272 10.22 -22.52 -10.54
CA GLY A 272 10.44 -23.97 -10.60
C GLY A 272 11.60 -24.38 -11.51
N ALA A 273 12.17 -25.56 -11.26
CA ALA A 273 13.24 -26.10 -12.06
C ALA A 273 12.88 -26.11 -13.55
N ALA A 274 13.88 -25.82 -14.40
CA ALA A 274 13.71 -25.69 -15.82
C ALA A 274 13.32 -27.02 -16.48
N SER A 275 12.41 -26.95 -17.42
CA SER A 275 12.04 -28.06 -18.30
C SER A 275 12.52 -27.77 -19.72
N SER A 276 13.39 -28.61 -20.24
CA SER A 276 13.99 -28.49 -21.58
C SER A 276 14.43 -29.83 -22.13
N SER A 277 14.57 -29.96 -23.47
CA SER A 277 15.32 -31.03 -24.10
C SER A 277 16.84 -30.78 -24.08
N ASP A 278 17.24 -29.53 -23.85
CA ASP A 278 18.64 -29.16 -23.63
C ASP A 278 19.09 -29.70 -22.27
N THR A 279 20.08 -30.60 -22.28
CA THR A 279 20.55 -31.30 -21.07
C THR A 279 21.29 -30.38 -20.10
N LYS A 280 21.79 -29.23 -20.55
CA LYS A 280 22.48 -28.24 -19.72
C LYS A 280 21.51 -27.44 -18.88
N TYR A 281 20.31 -27.17 -19.42
CA TYR A 281 19.26 -26.43 -18.75
C TYR A 281 18.24 -27.32 -18.05
N ASN A 282 18.05 -28.56 -18.50
CA ASN A 282 17.02 -29.43 -17.94
C ASN A 282 17.24 -29.74 -16.46
N ALA A 283 16.22 -29.47 -15.65
CA ALA A 283 16.21 -29.58 -14.18
C ALA A 283 17.16 -28.60 -13.46
N LEU A 284 17.72 -27.61 -14.16
CA LEU A 284 18.45 -26.53 -13.52
C LEU A 284 17.44 -25.63 -12.77
N ASP A 285 17.69 -25.39 -11.50
CA ASP A 285 16.77 -24.74 -10.59
C ASP A 285 17.27 -23.32 -10.26
N PRO A 286 16.57 -22.26 -10.74
CA PRO A 286 16.93 -20.89 -10.43
C PRO A 286 16.55 -20.53 -8.98
N ALA A 287 17.22 -19.53 -8.41
CA ALA A 287 16.90 -19.05 -7.09
C ALA A 287 15.53 -18.35 -7.06
N ASP A 288 14.74 -18.62 -6.04
CA ASP A 288 13.47 -17.96 -5.77
C ASP A 288 13.64 -16.48 -5.39
N VAL A 289 12.57 -15.69 -5.57
CA VAL A 289 12.58 -14.25 -5.29
C VAL A 289 11.72 -13.94 -4.08
N SER A 290 12.33 -13.47 -3.00
CA SER A 290 11.62 -13.03 -1.79
C SER A 290 10.96 -11.68 -2.01
N VAL A 291 9.72 -11.54 -1.54
CA VAL A 291 8.88 -10.34 -1.64
C VAL A 291 8.26 -10.08 -0.27
N SER A 292 7.99 -8.82 0.04
CA SER A 292 7.19 -8.44 1.21
C SER A 292 5.96 -7.68 0.75
N ASN A 293 4.79 -8.04 1.25
CA ASN A 293 3.55 -7.28 1.12
C ASN A 293 3.44 -6.34 2.32
N THR A 294 3.12 -5.09 2.07
CA THR A 294 2.99 -4.09 3.13
C THR A 294 1.53 -3.98 3.55
N ASP A 295 1.28 -4.20 4.83
CA ASP A 295 -0.01 -4.05 5.51
C ASP A 295 -0.41 -2.57 5.54
N ASP A 296 -1.62 -2.25 5.13
CA ASP A 296 -2.18 -0.89 5.14
C ASP A 296 -3.39 -0.74 6.09
N GLU A 297 -3.76 -1.80 6.79
CA GLU A 297 -4.80 -1.78 7.80
C GLU A 297 -4.31 -1.17 9.12
N THR A 298 -5.26 -0.54 9.79
CA THR A 298 -5.06 -0.03 11.15
C THR A 298 -6.27 -0.36 12.01
N ALA A 299 -6.02 -1.05 13.11
CA ALA A 299 -7.07 -1.38 14.07
C ALA A 299 -7.65 -0.12 14.71
N GLY A 300 -8.96 -0.04 14.77
CA GLY A 300 -9.66 1.07 15.37
C GLY A 300 -11.14 0.76 15.62
N ILE A 301 -11.77 1.57 16.47
CA ILE A 301 -13.19 1.50 16.77
C ILE A 301 -13.81 2.85 16.39
N THR A 302 -14.77 2.81 15.48
CA THR A 302 -15.51 4.01 15.05
C THR A 302 -16.84 4.07 15.78
N VAL A 303 -17.12 5.21 16.40
CA VAL A 303 -18.39 5.52 17.06
C VAL A 303 -19.03 6.69 16.33
N SER A 304 -20.27 6.52 15.87
CA SER A 304 -21.00 7.60 15.19
C SER A 304 -21.48 8.67 16.19
N SER A 305 -21.82 9.85 15.70
CA SER A 305 -22.58 10.82 16.48
C SER A 305 -23.95 10.25 16.85
N ILE A 306 -24.48 10.62 18.02
CA ILE A 306 -25.83 10.26 18.44
C ILE A 306 -26.87 11.01 17.59
N SER A 307 -28.00 10.37 17.30
CA SER A 307 -29.06 10.91 16.42
C SER A 307 -29.83 12.08 17.00
N GLY A 308 -29.79 12.28 18.33
CA GLY A 308 -30.53 13.34 19.02
C GLY A 308 -30.49 13.14 20.53
N ASN A 309 -31.37 13.87 21.23
CA ASN A 309 -31.58 13.72 22.65
C ASN A 309 -32.64 12.64 22.93
N THR A 310 -32.70 12.15 24.15
CA THR A 310 -33.84 11.41 24.70
C THR A 310 -34.78 12.36 25.42
N THR A 311 -35.96 11.92 25.77
CA THR A 311 -36.92 12.66 26.56
C THR A 311 -37.46 11.77 27.66
N GLU A 312 -37.92 12.34 28.74
CA GLU A 312 -38.59 11.61 29.85
C GLU A 312 -39.87 10.91 29.40
N SER A 313 -40.52 11.42 28.34
CA SER A 313 -41.64 10.71 27.70
C SER A 313 -41.25 9.39 26.99
N GLY A 314 -39.96 8.99 27.05
CA GLY A 314 -39.47 7.71 26.54
C GLY A 314 -39.05 7.74 25.07
N GLU A 315 -38.77 8.90 24.49
CA GLU A 315 -38.19 8.97 23.15
C GLU A 315 -36.78 8.38 23.13
N THR A 316 -36.39 7.88 21.97
CA THR A 316 -35.14 7.18 21.80
C THR A 316 -34.16 7.92 20.90
N ALA A 317 -32.88 7.76 21.18
CA ALA A 317 -31.79 8.16 20.29
C ALA A 317 -30.90 6.94 19.96
N THR A 318 -30.19 7.01 18.85
CA THR A 318 -29.34 5.90 18.40
C THR A 318 -27.96 6.39 17.98
N PHE A 319 -26.98 5.53 18.15
CA PHE A 319 -25.65 5.65 17.57
C PHE A 319 -25.13 4.29 17.15
N THR A 320 -24.10 4.25 16.33
CA THR A 320 -23.53 3.00 15.84
C THR A 320 -22.05 2.88 16.20
N VAL A 321 -21.61 1.64 16.33
CA VAL A 321 -20.22 1.27 16.57
C VAL A 321 -19.80 0.24 15.52
N LYS A 322 -18.58 0.36 14.97
CA LYS A 322 -17.95 -0.64 14.11
C LYS A 322 -16.43 -0.63 14.25
N LEU A 323 -15.77 -1.68 13.79
CA LEU A 323 -14.32 -1.75 13.72
C LEU A 323 -13.81 -1.21 12.36
N THR A 324 -12.53 -0.86 12.29
CA THR A 324 -11.87 -0.37 11.06
C THR A 324 -11.14 -1.47 10.29
N SER A 325 -10.79 -2.58 10.96
CA SER A 325 -10.15 -3.76 10.36
C SER A 325 -10.73 -5.05 10.93
N GLN A 326 -10.51 -6.16 10.24
CA GLN A 326 -11.01 -7.47 10.64
C GLN A 326 -10.23 -8.00 11.86
N PRO A 327 -10.91 -8.32 12.96
CA PRO A 327 -10.24 -8.86 14.11
C PRO A 327 -9.92 -10.37 13.95
N SER A 328 -8.77 -10.78 14.44
CA SER A 328 -8.36 -12.19 14.49
C SER A 328 -9.13 -13.00 15.53
N ALA A 329 -9.77 -12.32 16.49
CA ALA A 329 -10.62 -12.92 17.52
C ALA A 329 -11.77 -11.98 17.88
N ASN A 330 -12.83 -12.51 18.50
CA ASN A 330 -13.99 -11.71 18.88
C ASN A 330 -13.58 -10.52 19.76
N VAL A 331 -14.11 -9.34 19.45
CA VAL A 331 -13.93 -8.09 20.20
C VAL A 331 -15.25 -7.75 20.88
N THR A 332 -15.27 -7.71 22.20
CA THR A 332 -16.46 -7.38 22.99
C THR A 332 -16.28 -6.07 23.73
N ILE A 333 -17.24 -5.17 23.58
CA ILE A 333 -17.28 -3.85 24.24
C ILE A 333 -18.52 -3.85 25.13
N ALA A 334 -18.33 -3.65 26.44
CA ALA A 334 -19.45 -3.47 27.34
C ALA A 334 -20.05 -2.08 27.19
N VAL A 335 -21.38 -1.99 27.30
CA VAL A 335 -22.16 -0.76 27.13
C VAL A 335 -22.99 -0.52 28.37
N SER A 336 -22.96 0.67 28.94
CA SER A 336 -23.76 1.03 30.09
C SER A 336 -24.15 2.50 30.07
N SER A 337 -25.23 2.85 30.77
CA SER A 337 -25.53 4.24 31.09
C SER A 337 -24.79 4.66 32.35
N SER A 338 -24.26 5.88 32.39
CA SER A 338 -23.70 6.47 33.60
C SER A 338 -24.77 6.85 34.61
N ASP A 339 -25.99 7.06 34.11
CA ASP A 339 -27.18 7.36 34.92
C ASP A 339 -28.39 6.60 34.39
N THR A 340 -28.80 5.56 35.10
CA THR A 340 -29.93 4.70 34.73
C THR A 340 -31.27 5.29 35.15
N THR A 341 -31.30 6.37 35.91
CA THR A 341 -32.52 7.14 36.20
C THR A 341 -32.91 8.03 35.07
N GLU A 342 -31.92 8.48 34.24
CA GLU A 342 -32.10 9.33 33.09
C GLU A 342 -32.24 8.54 31.78
N GLY A 343 -31.55 7.44 31.65
CA GLY A 343 -31.64 6.66 30.42
C GLY A 343 -31.01 5.29 30.46
N THR A 344 -31.59 4.41 29.67
CA THR A 344 -31.17 3.02 29.53
C THR A 344 -30.69 2.70 28.13
N VAL A 345 -29.84 1.69 27.99
CA VAL A 345 -29.30 1.22 26.70
C VAL A 345 -29.93 -0.11 26.29
N SER A 346 -30.13 -0.32 25.00
CA SER A 346 -30.75 -1.51 24.43
C SER A 346 -29.97 -2.80 24.64
N THR A 347 -28.67 -2.71 24.92
CA THR A 347 -27.78 -3.86 25.16
C THR A 347 -26.71 -3.52 26.17
N SER A 348 -26.28 -4.50 26.95
CA SER A 348 -25.16 -4.34 27.89
C SER A 348 -23.80 -4.64 27.27
N SER A 349 -23.75 -5.12 26.04
CA SER A 349 -22.51 -5.36 25.28
C SER A 349 -22.77 -5.51 23.80
N ILE A 350 -21.77 -5.19 22.99
CA ILE A 350 -21.71 -5.50 21.56
C ILE A 350 -20.49 -6.38 21.30
N THR A 351 -20.59 -7.28 20.31
CA THR A 351 -19.52 -8.20 19.96
C THR A 351 -19.29 -8.21 18.47
N PHE A 352 -18.06 -7.93 18.08
CA PHE A 352 -17.59 -8.01 16.71
C PHE A 352 -16.82 -9.31 16.50
N THR A 353 -17.03 -9.91 15.34
CA THR A 353 -16.39 -11.14 14.87
C THR A 353 -15.74 -10.87 13.52
N SER A 354 -14.95 -11.81 13.01
CA SER A 354 -14.38 -11.74 11.66
C SER A 354 -15.41 -11.59 10.53
N SER A 355 -16.70 -11.84 10.80
CA SER A 355 -17.78 -11.75 9.79
C SER A 355 -18.64 -10.50 9.90
N ASN A 356 -18.65 -9.77 11.01
CA ASN A 356 -19.50 -8.60 11.21
C ASN A 356 -18.76 -7.33 11.65
N TRP A 357 -17.45 -7.35 11.64
CA TRP A 357 -16.60 -6.27 12.16
C TRP A 357 -16.85 -4.89 11.49
N ASN A 358 -17.12 -4.88 10.19
CA ASN A 358 -17.39 -3.69 9.39
C ASN A 358 -18.88 -3.34 9.30
N THR A 359 -19.74 -4.07 10.02
CA THR A 359 -21.18 -3.82 10.05
C THR A 359 -21.51 -2.95 11.24
N ASP A 360 -22.19 -1.82 11.01
CA ASP A 360 -22.64 -0.92 12.07
C ASP A 360 -23.54 -1.66 13.06
N GLN A 361 -23.11 -1.77 14.32
CA GLN A 361 -23.94 -2.26 15.40
C GLN A 361 -24.62 -1.07 16.08
N THR A 362 -25.94 -1.03 16.04
CA THR A 362 -26.75 0.06 16.57
C THR A 362 -27.06 -0.13 18.05
N ILE A 363 -26.78 0.91 18.83
CA ILE A 363 -27.17 1.00 20.22
C ILE A 363 -28.30 2.04 20.29
N THR A 364 -29.44 1.61 20.86
CA THR A 364 -30.57 2.50 21.14
C THR A 364 -30.52 2.90 22.60
N VAL A 365 -30.65 4.19 22.83
CA VAL A 365 -30.74 4.79 24.16
C VAL A 365 -32.17 5.25 24.34
N THR A 366 -32.81 4.92 25.44
CA THR A 366 -34.20 5.28 25.77
C THR A 366 -34.20 6.17 27.01
N GLY A 367 -34.84 7.33 26.92
CA GLY A 367 -35.03 8.21 28.05
C GLY A 367 -35.94 7.58 29.12
N ILE A 368 -35.71 7.91 30.35
CA ILE A 368 -36.49 7.44 31.51
C ILE A 368 -37.18 8.64 32.14
N ASP A 369 -38.45 8.46 32.48
CA ASP A 369 -39.28 9.38 33.25
C ASP A 369 -39.05 9.11 34.74
N ASP A 370 -38.63 10.12 35.48
CA ASP A 370 -38.46 10.02 36.95
C ASP A 370 -39.44 10.83 37.74
N SER A 371 -40.31 11.61 37.12
CA SER A 371 -41.32 12.48 37.76
C SER A 371 -40.73 13.60 38.62
N ILE A 372 -39.46 13.95 38.46
CA ILE A 372 -38.78 15.04 39.14
C ILE A 372 -38.52 16.14 38.11
N ALA A 373 -39.07 17.33 38.37
CA ALA A 373 -38.79 18.46 37.52
C ALA A 373 -37.39 19.02 37.84
N ASP A 374 -36.32 18.35 37.40
CA ASP A 374 -34.91 18.71 37.67
C ASP A 374 -34.21 19.38 36.49
N GLY A 375 -34.91 19.48 35.37
CA GLY A 375 -34.43 20.07 34.12
C GLY A 375 -33.67 19.06 33.25
N ASP A 376 -33.37 19.48 32.05
CA ASP A 376 -32.62 18.61 31.09
C ASP A 376 -31.33 18.09 31.70
N ILE A 377 -31.24 16.81 31.92
CA ILE A 377 -30.06 16.17 32.49
C ILE A 377 -29.16 15.56 31.41
N THR A 378 -27.87 15.86 31.49
CA THR A 378 -26.87 15.28 30.61
C THR A 378 -26.17 14.11 31.28
N TYR A 379 -26.20 12.95 30.61
CA TYR A 379 -25.54 11.73 31.06
C TYR A 379 -24.70 11.13 29.92
N THR A 380 -24.03 10.03 30.18
CA THR A 380 -23.09 9.43 29.24
C THR A 380 -23.41 7.97 29.03
N VAL A 381 -23.45 7.53 27.78
CA VAL A 381 -23.37 6.10 27.47
C VAL A 381 -21.89 5.74 27.45
N VAL A 382 -21.48 4.94 28.41
CA VAL A 382 -20.11 4.49 28.61
C VAL A 382 -19.84 3.27 27.75
N LEU A 383 -18.83 3.35 26.89
CA LEU A 383 -18.28 2.25 26.10
C LEU A 383 -16.97 1.80 26.78
N ALA A 384 -16.99 0.65 27.43
CA ALA A 384 -15.80 0.15 28.11
C ALA A 384 -14.69 -0.22 27.12
N ALA A 385 -13.46 -0.29 27.61
CA ALA A 385 -12.35 -0.78 26.82
C ALA A 385 -12.64 -2.19 26.26
N ALA A 386 -12.28 -2.39 25.00
CA ALA A 386 -12.50 -3.64 24.29
C ALA A 386 -11.79 -4.81 24.96
N ASN A 387 -12.49 -5.92 25.10
CA ASN A 387 -11.96 -7.17 25.60
C ASN A 387 -11.85 -8.18 24.44
N SER A 388 -10.63 -8.61 24.14
CA SER A 388 -10.34 -9.55 23.06
C SER A 388 -9.07 -10.33 23.35
N THR A 389 -8.88 -11.48 22.70
CA THR A 389 -7.56 -12.14 22.58
C THR A 389 -6.76 -11.61 21.40
N ASP A 390 -7.35 -10.82 20.51
CA ASP A 390 -6.65 -10.05 19.49
C ASP A 390 -5.93 -8.87 20.14
N SER A 391 -4.61 -8.87 20.07
CA SER A 391 -3.76 -7.84 20.71
C SER A 391 -3.94 -6.45 20.09
N ASN A 392 -4.39 -6.36 18.84
CA ASN A 392 -4.62 -5.10 18.16
C ASN A 392 -5.84 -4.35 18.72
N TYR A 393 -6.83 -5.08 19.24
CA TYR A 393 -8.06 -4.53 19.80
C TYR A 393 -8.12 -4.56 21.31
N ASN A 394 -7.39 -5.47 21.96
CA ASN A 394 -7.49 -5.65 23.41
C ASN A 394 -7.08 -4.41 24.20
N GLY A 395 -7.98 -3.90 25.01
CA GLY A 395 -7.76 -2.69 25.80
C GLY A 395 -7.98 -1.38 25.05
N MET A 396 -8.34 -1.43 23.76
CA MET A 396 -8.68 -0.23 22.98
C MET A 396 -9.96 0.38 23.53
N ASN A 397 -9.92 1.66 23.92
CA ASN A 397 -11.03 2.35 24.55
C ASN A 397 -11.71 3.31 23.56
N PRO A 398 -12.93 3.00 23.08
CA PRO A 398 -13.69 3.91 22.22
C PRO A 398 -14.17 5.13 23.02
N SER A 399 -14.53 6.19 22.32
CA SER A 399 -15.08 7.38 22.94
C SER A 399 -16.50 7.12 23.46
N ASP A 400 -16.78 7.57 24.69
CA ASP A 400 -18.11 7.57 25.26
C ASP A 400 -19.04 8.54 24.52
N VAL A 401 -20.35 8.32 24.62
CA VAL A 401 -21.38 9.11 23.95
C VAL A 401 -22.16 9.92 24.97
N SER A 402 -22.01 11.26 24.91
CA SER A 402 -22.79 12.18 25.76
C SER A 402 -24.17 12.40 25.14
N ILE A 403 -25.20 12.34 25.95
CA ILE A 403 -26.60 12.51 25.56
C ILE A 403 -27.34 13.28 26.65
N LYS A 404 -28.39 13.99 26.27
CA LYS A 404 -29.25 14.73 27.17
C LYS A 404 -30.62 14.05 27.21
N ASN A 405 -31.16 13.84 28.41
CA ASN A 405 -32.58 13.56 28.62
C ASN A 405 -33.33 14.89 28.81
N ILE A 406 -34.35 15.09 28.04
CA ILE A 406 -35.15 16.31 28.09
C ILE A 406 -36.26 16.11 29.12
N ASP A 407 -36.26 16.96 30.16
CA ASP A 407 -37.30 17.02 31.19
C ASP A 407 -38.63 17.42 30.53
N ASP A 408 -39.67 16.65 30.71
CA ASP A 408 -40.99 16.90 30.17
C ASP A 408 -42.02 17.31 31.25
N GLU A 409 -41.54 17.53 32.49
CA GLU A 409 -42.39 17.99 33.57
C GLU A 409 -42.74 19.49 33.42
N TYR A 410 -44.05 19.75 33.49
CA TYR A 410 -44.57 21.11 33.39
C TYR A 410 -44.38 21.87 34.69
N ARG A 411 -43.76 23.06 34.62
CA ARG A 411 -43.57 23.95 35.75
C ARG A 411 -44.34 25.25 35.56
N LEU A 412 -44.96 25.72 36.60
CA LEU A 412 -45.48 27.10 36.57
C LEU A 412 -44.32 28.06 36.77
N PRO A 413 -44.09 29.01 35.81
CA PRO A 413 -43.04 30.00 35.98
C PRO A 413 -43.39 30.94 37.14
N ASP A 414 -42.35 31.37 37.86
CA ASP A 414 -42.45 32.43 38.85
C ASP A 414 -43.12 33.68 38.29
N THR A 415 -43.77 34.48 39.15
CA THR A 415 -44.42 35.73 38.73
C THR A 415 -43.42 36.82 38.30
N GLY A 416 -42.13 36.71 38.71
CA GLY A 416 -41.10 37.72 38.53
C GLY A 416 -41.22 38.91 39.51
N GLN A 417 -42.08 38.84 40.51
CA GLN A 417 -42.17 39.89 41.53
C GLN A 417 -40.90 39.88 42.39
N THR A 418 -40.20 41.01 42.40
CA THR A 418 -38.99 41.22 43.22
C THR A 418 -39.20 42.26 44.35
N GLY A 419 -40.33 42.89 44.36
CA GLY A 419 -40.65 43.87 45.36
C GLY A 419 -41.31 43.24 46.58
N ASP A 420 -40.70 43.41 47.75
CA ASP A 420 -41.27 43.09 49.06
C ASP A 420 -42.21 44.22 49.52
N TYR A 421 -43.48 43.87 49.76
CA TYR A 421 -44.54 44.81 50.14
C TYR A 421 -45.10 44.53 51.55
N SER A 422 -44.52 43.60 52.28
CA SER A 422 -44.87 43.21 53.63
C SER A 422 -43.60 42.97 54.45
N THR A 423 -43.66 43.26 55.76
CA THR A 423 -42.62 42.85 56.70
C THR A 423 -42.79 41.37 57.15
N THR A 424 -43.85 40.75 56.69
CA THR A 424 -44.16 39.34 57.01
C THR A 424 -43.64 38.43 55.88
N PHE A 425 -42.72 37.55 56.20
CA PHE A 425 -42.23 36.55 55.28
C PHE A 425 -43.38 35.70 54.71
N GLY A 426 -43.23 35.27 53.47
CA GLY A 426 -44.17 34.39 52.76
C GLY A 426 -44.84 35.08 51.56
N GLU A 427 -44.39 36.27 51.14
CA GLU A 427 -44.78 36.89 49.86
C GLU A 427 -44.10 36.12 48.70
N ASP A 428 -44.65 36.33 47.52
CA ASP A 428 -44.08 35.75 46.29
C ASP A 428 -42.62 36.19 46.02
N SER A 429 -42.27 37.42 46.41
CA SER A 429 -40.90 37.94 46.34
C SER A 429 -39.91 37.29 47.32
N ASP A 430 -40.40 36.58 48.31
CA ASP A 430 -39.58 35.83 49.28
C ASP A 430 -39.11 34.45 48.74
N TYR A 431 -39.70 34.01 47.64
CA TYR A 431 -39.43 32.73 47.02
C TYR A 431 -38.97 32.95 45.58
N THR A 432 -38.01 32.15 45.16
CA THR A 432 -37.66 32.00 43.73
C THR A 432 -38.03 30.57 43.33
N ILE A 433 -39.19 30.41 42.71
CA ILE A 433 -39.72 29.13 42.30
C ILE A 433 -39.81 29.15 40.78
N ASN A 434 -39.08 28.31 40.09
CA ASN A 434 -39.13 28.21 38.63
C ASN A 434 -38.97 29.60 37.94
N ALA A 435 -37.83 30.24 38.11
CA ALA A 435 -37.52 31.49 37.45
C ALA A 435 -37.90 31.48 35.95
N PRO A 436 -38.49 32.56 35.39
CA PRO A 436 -38.86 32.57 33.97
C PRO A 436 -37.68 32.16 33.09
N SER A 437 -37.86 31.11 32.27
CA SER A 437 -36.83 30.58 31.41
C SER A 437 -37.30 30.56 29.96
N LEU A 438 -36.95 31.61 29.23
CA LEU A 438 -37.38 31.85 27.86
C LEU A 438 -36.21 31.75 26.90
N THR A 439 -36.29 30.83 25.93
CA THR A 439 -35.26 30.63 24.89
C THR A 439 -35.72 31.19 23.57
N ASP A 440 -34.95 32.08 23.00
CA ASP A 440 -35.13 32.56 21.61
C ASP A 440 -34.59 31.47 20.68
N ASN A 441 -35.44 30.90 19.85
CA ASN A 441 -35.07 29.78 18.94
C ASN A 441 -34.35 30.28 17.67
N GLY A 442 -34.25 31.59 17.44
CA GLY A 442 -33.58 32.20 16.29
C GLY A 442 -34.36 32.12 14.97
N ASP A 443 -35.58 31.58 14.99
CA ASP A 443 -36.48 31.41 13.85
C ASP A 443 -37.74 32.28 13.93
N GLY A 444 -37.76 33.21 14.88
CA GLY A 444 -38.90 34.08 15.19
C GLY A 444 -39.87 33.47 16.19
N THR A 445 -39.48 32.42 16.90
CA THR A 445 -40.23 31.80 17.99
C THR A 445 -39.48 31.90 19.32
N VAL A 446 -40.21 31.76 20.42
CA VAL A 446 -39.69 31.73 21.78
C VAL A 446 -40.28 30.50 22.48
N THR A 447 -39.42 29.67 23.06
CA THR A 447 -39.86 28.55 23.92
C THR A 447 -39.76 28.93 25.38
N ASP A 448 -40.86 28.75 26.11
CA ASP A 448 -40.87 28.82 27.57
C ASP A 448 -40.49 27.43 28.11
N GLN A 449 -39.29 27.32 28.70
CA GLN A 449 -38.73 26.06 29.20
C GLN A 449 -39.49 25.54 30.43
N ASN A 450 -40.25 26.40 31.12
CA ASN A 450 -41.04 25.96 32.25
C ASN A 450 -42.37 25.34 31.82
N THR A 451 -43.00 25.89 30.79
CA THR A 451 -44.32 25.43 30.33
C THR A 451 -44.24 24.56 29.07
N LEU A 452 -43.07 24.47 28.46
CA LEU A 452 -42.81 23.81 27.19
C LEU A 452 -43.66 24.37 26.03
N LEU A 453 -44.26 25.53 26.21
CA LEU A 453 -45.01 26.21 25.17
C LEU A 453 -44.08 26.99 24.27
N MET A 454 -44.34 26.86 22.96
CA MET A 454 -43.64 27.68 21.96
C MET A 454 -44.56 28.83 21.53
N TRP A 455 -44.02 30.02 21.56
CA TRP A 455 -44.72 31.25 21.30
C TRP A 455 -44.21 31.91 20.02
N GLN A 456 -45.11 32.59 19.30
CA GLN A 456 -44.76 33.61 18.33
C GLN A 456 -43.95 34.71 19.03
N GLN A 457 -42.75 35.00 18.53
CA GLN A 457 -41.87 36.01 19.17
C GLN A 457 -42.41 37.46 19.03
N GLN A 458 -43.08 37.74 17.93
CA GLN A 458 -43.63 39.06 17.63
C GLN A 458 -45.06 38.90 17.16
N ASP A 459 -45.98 39.74 17.69
CA ASP A 459 -47.31 39.84 17.09
C ASP A 459 -47.26 40.50 15.70
N ASP A 460 -48.31 40.33 14.90
CA ASP A 460 -48.39 40.91 13.56
C ASP A 460 -48.70 42.41 13.54
N ASN A 461 -48.63 43.06 14.69
CA ASN A 461 -48.91 44.49 14.90
C ASN A 461 -50.34 44.90 14.47
N ASN A 462 -51.26 43.95 14.32
CA ASN A 462 -52.64 44.19 13.92
C ASN A 462 -53.59 44.17 15.13
N ARG A 463 -53.96 45.35 15.61
CA ARG A 463 -54.92 45.48 16.71
C ARG A 463 -56.39 45.47 16.27
N ASN A 464 -56.71 45.23 15.00
CA ASN A 464 -58.06 45.31 14.47
C ASN A 464 -58.74 43.94 14.45
N ARG A 465 -58.67 43.20 15.56
CA ARG A 465 -59.27 41.87 15.71
C ARG A 465 -60.26 41.82 16.86
N ASN A 466 -61.37 41.15 16.61
CA ASN A 466 -62.22 40.60 17.68
C ASN A 466 -61.70 39.18 18.01
N GLN A 467 -62.26 38.53 19.04
CA GLN A 467 -61.77 37.21 19.47
C GLN A 467 -61.81 36.16 18.35
N SER A 468 -62.93 36.08 17.62
CA SER A 468 -63.11 35.08 16.52
C SER A 468 -62.06 35.27 15.42
N SER A 469 -61.75 36.51 15.05
CA SER A 469 -60.70 36.78 14.05
C SER A 469 -59.31 36.57 14.59
N ALA A 470 -59.05 36.69 15.90
CA ALA A 470 -57.81 36.31 16.55
C ALA A 470 -57.60 34.79 16.56
N ILE A 471 -58.65 34.03 16.87
CA ILE A 471 -58.64 32.55 16.78
C ILE A 471 -58.32 32.13 15.35
N SER A 472 -59.04 32.68 14.37
CA SER A 472 -58.84 32.35 12.94
C SER A 472 -57.42 32.70 12.47
N TYR A 473 -56.87 33.83 12.93
CA TYR A 473 -55.49 34.22 12.62
C TYR A 473 -54.49 33.17 13.09
N CYS A 474 -54.53 32.82 14.37
CA CYS A 474 -53.57 31.85 14.93
C CYS A 474 -53.75 30.43 14.29
N ASN A 475 -54.99 29.97 14.10
CA ASN A 475 -55.26 28.66 13.49
C ASN A 475 -54.81 28.57 12.02
N SER A 476 -54.74 29.70 11.32
CA SER A 476 -54.24 29.75 9.94
C SER A 476 -52.76 30.12 9.83
N PHE A 477 -52.10 30.33 10.96
CA PHE A 477 -50.69 30.75 11.00
C PHE A 477 -49.78 29.60 10.65
N ASN A 478 -48.96 29.78 9.59
CA ASN A 478 -47.94 28.82 9.19
C ASN A 478 -46.58 29.53 9.35
N PHE A 479 -45.83 29.15 10.38
CA PHE A 479 -44.65 29.87 10.77
C PHE A 479 -43.61 28.95 11.40
N ALA A 480 -42.34 29.21 11.14
CA ALA A 480 -41.20 28.40 11.63
C ALA A 480 -41.34 26.89 11.34
N GLY A 481 -41.98 26.53 10.22
CA GLY A 481 -42.19 25.12 9.86
C GLY A 481 -43.36 24.43 10.56
N HIS A 482 -44.15 25.15 11.34
CA HIS A 482 -45.28 24.64 12.13
C HIS A 482 -46.63 25.18 11.67
N THR A 483 -47.70 24.35 11.74
CA THR A 483 -49.07 24.66 11.30
C THR A 483 -50.11 24.44 12.41
N ASP A 484 -49.69 24.09 13.61
CA ASP A 484 -50.51 23.81 14.79
C ASP A 484 -50.65 25.00 15.76
N TRP A 485 -50.43 26.18 15.28
CA TRP A 485 -50.57 27.41 16.06
C TRP A 485 -52.04 27.68 16.44
N ARG A 486 -52.26 28.18 17.65
CA ARG A 486 -53.56 28.50 18.18
C ARG A 486 -53.50 29.75 19.06
N LEU A 487 -54.68 30.33 19.35
CA LEU A 487 -54.79 31.42 20.32
C LEU A 487 -54.63 30.85 21.74
N PRO A 488 -53.77 31.42 22.60
CA PRO A 488 -53.53 30.91 23.95
C PRO A 488 -54.80 30.96 24.82
N THR A 489 -54.90 30.02 25.72
CA THR A 489 -55.85 30.12 26.85
C THR A 489 -55.45 31.25 27.78
N LYS A 490 -56.36 31.63 28.72
CA LYS A 490 -56.04 32.63 29.73
C LYS A 490 -54.82 32.24 30.56
N LYS A 491 -54.76 30.99 31.01
CA LYS A 491 -53.63 30.44 31.81
C LYS A 491 -52.31 30.51 31.07
N GLU A 492 -52.31 30.11 29.85
CA GLU A 492 -51.09 30.14 29.01
C GLU A 492 -50.61 31.59 28.81
N LEU A 493 -51.49 32.52 28.51
CA LEU A 493 -51.08 33.90 28.31
C LEU A 493 -50.61 34.57 29.61
N VAL A 494 -51.17 34.17 30.74
CA VAL A 494 -50.73 34.64 32.08
C VAL A 494 -49.37 34.06 32.45
N SER A 495 -49.02 32.86 32.01
CA SER A 495 -47.72 32.24 32.32
C SER A 495 -46.52 33.06 31.87
N ILE A 496 -46.65 33.82 30.78
CA ILE A 496 -45.58 34.68 30.26
C ILE A 496 -45.65 36.12 30.75
N VAL A 497 -46.60 36.46 31.64
CA VAL A 497 -46.65 37.79 32.31
C VAL A 497 -45.54 37.84 33.35
N ASP A 498 -44.77 38.92 33.30
CA ASP A 498 -43.74 39.27 34.28
C ASP A 498 -44.28 40.36 35.19
N TYR A 499 -44.72 40.00 36.39
CA TYR A 499 -45.29 40.95 37.34
C TYR A 499 -44.24 41.85 38.02
N GLY A 500 -42.96 41.56 37.82
CA GLY A 500 -41.84 42.44 38.18
C GLY A 500 -41.62 43.57 37.19
N LYS A 501 -42.32 43.55 36.03
CA LYS A 501 -42.21 44.54 34.97
C LYS A 501 -43.55 45.31 34.79
N TYR A 502 -43.43 46.45 34.20
CA TYR A 502 -44.55 47.31 33.87
C TYR A 502 -44.32 48.07 32.56
N ASP A 503 -45.32 48.08 31.71
CA ASP A 503 -45.33 48.85 30.46
C ASP A 503 -44.23 48.49 29.46
N PRO A 504 -44.10 47.25 29.01
CA PRO A 504 -44.98 46.07 29.18
C PRO A 504 -44.56 45.14 30.33
N ALA A 505 -45.53 44.45 30.93
CA ALA A 505 -45.37 43.38 31.90
C ALA A 505 -45.06 42.03 31.22
N ILE A 506 -43.97 41.97 30.47
CA ILE A 506 -43.48 40.80 29.75
C ILE A 506 -41.99 40.99 29.46
N ASP A 507 -41.24 39.92 29.25
CA ASP A 507 -39.86 40.03 28.83
C ASP A 507 -39.74 40.51 27.37
N ASN A 508 -39.52 41.80 27.19
CA ASN A 508 -39.39 42.44 25.88
C ASN A 508 -38.04 42.20 25.20
N THR A 509 -37.08 41.56 25.88
CA THR A 509 -35.83 41.10 25.25
C THR A 509 -36.05 39.81 24.46
N LYS A 510 -37.06 39.04 24.84
CA LYS A 510 -37.45 37.78 24.18
C LYS A 510 -38.68 37.97 23.30
N PHE A 511 -39.70 38.63 23.78
CA PHE A 511 -40.89 38.99 22.99
C PHE A 511 -40.72 40.37 22.36
N LEU A 512 -40.09 40.39 21.20
CA LEU A 512 -39.77 41.60 20.46
C LEU A 512 -41.07 42.29 20.01
N ASN A 513 -41.21 43.59 20.22
CA ASN A 513 -42.42 44.39 19.92
C ASN A 513 -43.69 44.08 20.72
N ALA A 514 -43.60 43.35 21.84
CA ALA A 514 -44.74 43.18 22.73
C ALA A 514 -45.31 44.56 23.12
N LYS A 515 -46.63 44.75 23.01
CA LYS A 515 -47.29 46.04 23.26
C LYS A 515 -47.78 46.11 24.68
N SER A 516 -47.63 47.26 25.30
CA SER A 516 -48.35 47.64 26.53
C SER A 516 -49.84 47.77 26.27
N SER A 517 -50.46 46.70 25.80
CA SER A 517 -51.84 46.65 25.36
C SER A 517 -52.48 45.33 25.76
N THR A 518 -53.75 45.17 25.40
CA THR A 518 -54.53 44.02 25.79
C THR A 518 -54.54 43.00 24.66
N TYR A 519 -54.34 41.72 24.99
CA TYR A 519 -54.31 40.59 24.10
C TYR A 519 -55.48 39.65 24.34
N TRP A 520 -56.00 39.05 23.25
CA TRP A 520 -57.06 38.05 23.30
C TRP A 520 -56.56 36.72 23.85
N THR A 521 -57.48 36.04 24.60
CA THR A 521 -57.33 34.61 24.88
C THR A 521 -58.47 33.82 24.23
N SER A 522 -58.28 32.51 24.09
CA SER A 522 -59.33 31.56 23.62
C SER A 522 -60.38 31.28 24.71
N THR A 523 -60.11 31.62 25.97
CA THR A 523 -60.96 31.29 27.13
C THR A 523 -62.15 32.21 27.19
N VAL A 524 -63.33 31.61 27.11
CA VAL A 524 -64.62 32.34 27.26
C VAL A 524 -64.81 32.72 28.74
N TYR A 525 -65.42 33.91 28.94
CA TYR A 525 -65.72 34.36 30.31
C TYR A 525 -66.92 33.63 30.89
N PHE A 526 -66.73 33.03 32.05
CA PHE A 526 -67.70 32.14 32.68
C PHE A 526 -69.13 32.71 32.83
N TYR A 527 -69.24 33.97 33.25
CA TYR A 527 -70.55 34.62 33.52
C TYR A 527 -71.31 35.08 32.28
N SER A 528 -70.69 35.08 31.11
CA SER A 528 -71.35 35.51 29.88
C SER A 528 -70.59 35.00 28.64
N SER A 529 -71.25 34.22 27.79
CA SER A 529 -70.73 33.72 26.52
C SER A 529 -70.43 34.80 25.47
N SER A 530 -70.83 36.07 25.73
CA SER A 530 -70.49 37.21 24.88
C SER A 530 -69.15 37.85 25.25
N TYR A 531 -68.47 37.37 26.27
CA TYR A 531 -67.19 37.87 26.74
C TYR A 531 -66.13 36.76 26.74
N ALA A 532 -64.91 37.22 26.53
CA ALA A 532 -63.72 36.33 26.66
C ALA A 532 -62.69 36.99 27.61
N TRP A 533 -61.85 36.16 28.17
CA TRP A 533 -60.74 36.65 28.98
C TRP A 533 -59.71 37.35 28.10
N THR A 534 -59.18 38.44 28.62
CA THR A 534 -58.10 39.20 27.99
C THR A 534 -56.99 39.47 28.98
N VAL A 535 -55.76 39.61 28.52
CA VAL A 535 -54.58 39.88 29.33
C VAL A 535 -53.91 41.14 28.81
N PRO A 536 -53.90 42.24 29.56
CA PRO A 536 -53.18 43.48 29.24
C PRO A 536 -51.71 43.34 29.69
N PHE A 537 -50.80 43.43 28.80
CA PHE A 537 -49.35 43.49 29.11
C PHE A 537 -48.93 44.89 29.65
N LEU A 538 -49.85 45.86 29.81
CA LEU A 538 -49.53 47.05 30.51
C LEU A 538 -49.12 46.78 31.97
N ASN A 539 -49.82 45.84 32.64
CA ASN A 539 -49.67 45.59 34.08
C ASN A 539 -50.05 44.11 34.47
N GLY A 540 -50.33 43.25 33.53
CA GLY A 540 -50.68 41.86 33.77
C GLY A 540 -52.09 41.64 34.38
N LYS A 541 -52.87 42.63 34.67
CA LYS A 541 -54.24 42.48 35.20
C LYS A 541 -55.16 41.97 34.12
N PHE A 542 -55.71 40.79 34.29
CA PHE A 542 -56.63 40.17 33.31
C PHE A 542 -58.10 40.56 33.65
N GLY A 543 -58.92 40.53 32.62
CA GLY A 543 -60.35 40.88 32.77
C GLY A 543 -61.18 40.48 31.55
N PRO A 544 -62.52 40.52 31.66
CA PRO A 544 -63.38 40.20 30.54
C PRO A 544 -63.41 41.31 29.50
N GLY A 545 -63.26 40.90 28.21
CA GLY A 545 -63.47 41.75 27.04
C GLY A 545 -64.66 41.29 26.24
N VAL A 546 -65.43 42.15 25.61
CA VAL A 546 -66.55 41.82 24.75
C VAL A 546 -66.02 41.15 23.48
N GLN A 547 -66.42 39.88 23.19
CA GLN A 547 -65.86 39.06 22.08
C GLN A 547 -65.98 39.75 20.71
N SER A 548 -67.04 40.51 20.50
CA SER A 548 -67.25 41.25 19.25
C SER A 548 -66.48 42.57 19.16
N HIS A 549 -65.77 42.97 20.23
CA HIS A 549 -65.00 44.24 20.27
C HIS A 549 -63.72 44.11 19.43
N TYR A 550 -63.45 45.05 18.59
CA TYR A 550 -62.20 45.17 17.83
C TYR A 550 -61.20 46.10 18.58
N GLY A 551 -59.91 45.84 18.40
CA GLY A 551 -58.87 46.72 18.93
C GLY A 551 -57.90 46.03 19.89
N LEU A 552 -57.93 44.72 19.97
CA LEU A 552 -56.98 43.94 20.77
C LEU A 552 -56.02 43.14 19.89
N TYR A 553 -54.88 42.80 20.44
CA TYR A 553 -53.82 42.03 19.79
C TYR A 553 -54.01 40.51 19.97
N ALA A 554 -53.35 39.75 19.13
CA ALA A 554 -53.21 38.30 19.27
C ALA A 554 -51.72 37.91 19.27
N LEU A 555 -51.35 37.03 20.18
CA LEU A 555 -50.06 36.34 20.21
C LEU A 555 -50.34 34.86 20.14
N CYS A 556 -49.75 34.18 19.17
CA CYS A 556 -50.05 32.74 18.94
C CYS A 556 -49.11 31.85 19.74
N VAL A 557 -49.62 30.71 20.16
CA VAL A 557 -48.90 29.69 20.92
C VAL A 557 -49.10 28.32 20.24
N ARG A 558 -48.18 27.43 20.41
CA ARG A 558 -48.32 26.03 20.03
C ARG A 558 -47.82 25.10 21.15
N ASN A 559 -47.93 23.80 20.95
CA ASN A 559 -47.87 22.73 21.93
C ASN A 559 -49.08 22.74 22.86
N ASP A 560 -49.39 21.60 23.42
CA ASP A 560 -50.51 21.43 24.32
C ASP A 560 -50.04 21.41 25.77
N GLN A 561 -50.79 22.05 26.62
CA GLN A 561 -50.62 21.86 28.04
C GLN A 561 -51.16 20.48 28.46
N LYS A 562 -50.42 19.77 29.29
CA LYS A 562 -50.92 18.55 29.96
C LYS A 562 -52.27 18.86 30.67
N THR A 563 -53.18 17.93 30.66
CA THR A 563 -54.49 18.07 31.35
C THR A 563 -54.29 18.12 32.83
N ILE A 564 -54.94 19.08 33.49
CA ILE A 564 -54.95 19.18 34.98
C ILE A 564 -55.64 17.96 35.55
N SER A 565 -54.98 17.30 36.50
CA SER A 565 -55.52 16.17 37.22
C SER A 565 -55.13 16.27 38.70
N PHE A 566 -56.11 16.12 39.58
CA PHE A 566 -55.90 16.20 41.03
C PHE A 566 -56.03 14.85 41.67
N VAL A 567 -55.07 14.51 42.52
CA VAL A 567 -55.08 13.28 43.33
C VAL A 567 -55.27 13.65 44.79
N ASP A 568 -56.25 13.05 45.46
CA ASP A 568 -56.48 13.15 46.88
C ASP A 568 -55.46 12.29 47.62
N ASN A 569 -54.59 12.88 48.43
CA ASN A 569 -53.54 12.19 49.15
C ASN A 569 -54.06 11.48 50.40
N GLY A 570 -55.33 11.68 50.80
CA GLY A 570 -55.92 11.05 51.95
C GLY A 570 -55.53 11.65 53.31
N ASP A 571 -54.75 12.70 53.33
CA ASP A 571 -54.16 13.38 54.50
C ASP A 571 -54.62 14.86 54.63
N ASN A 572 -55.75 15.19 54.03
CA ASN A 572 -56.30 16.53 53.85
C ASN A 572 -55.53 17.42 52.87
N THR A 573 -54.67 16.81 52.04
CA THR A 573 -54.02 17.47 50.92
C THR A 573 -54.47 16.89 49.58
N ILE A 574 -54.31 17.63 48.52
CA ILE A 574 -54.46 17.17 47.15
C ILE A 574 -53.24 17.61 46.33
N THR A 575 -52.79 16.72 45.44
CA THR A 575 -51.70 17.02 44.53
C THR A 575 -52.25 17.35 43.15
N ASP A 576 -51.87 18.48 42.60
CA ASP A 576 -52.01 18.76 41.18
C ASP A 576 -50.93 17.95 40.42
N GLN A 577 -51.36 16.93 39.68
CA GLN A 577 -50.48 16.03 38.96
C GLN A 577 -49.69 16.76 37.84
N LYS A 578 -50.17 17.92 37.38
CA LYS A 578 -49.54 18.68 36.35
C LYS A 578 -48.39 19.59 36.87
N THR A 579 -48.68 20.30 37.98
CA THR A 579 -47.74 21.26 38.57
C THR A 579 -46.94 20.66 39.72
N ARG A 580 -47.31 19.47 40.16
CA ARG A 580 -46.84 18.80 41.38
C ARG A 580 -47.05 19.64 42.66
N LEU A 581 -47.77 20.74 42.58
CA LEU A 581 -48.11 21.53 43.74
C LEU A 581 -49.05 20.73 44.67
N ILE A 582 -48.74 20.74 45.95
CA ILE A 582 -49.62 20.16 46.96
C ILE A 582 -50.47 21.28 47.57
N TRP A 583 -51.75 21.07 47.55
CA TRP A 583 -52.73 22.03 48.01
C TRP A 583 -53.42 21.54 49.30
N GLN A 584 -53.75 22.49 50.18
CA GLN A 584 -54.70 22.23 51.25
C GLN A 584 -56.06 21.90 50.63
N LYS A 585 -56.62 20.75 50.95
CA LYS A 585 -57.84 20.22 50.32
C LYS A 585 -59.10 21.05 50.67
N GLN A 586 -59.14 21.64 51.87
CA GLN A 586 -60.23 22.46 52.35
C GLN A 586 -59.68 23.71 53.05
N ASP A 587 -60.29 24.85 52.81
CA ASP A 587 -60.01 26.02 53.63
C ASP A 587 -60.53 25.82 55.04
N ASP A 588 -60.05 26.62 55.98
CA ASP A 588 -60.49 26.54 57.39
C ASP A 588 -61.71 27.45 57.69
N GLY A 589 -62.31 27.99 56.64
CA GLY A 589 -63.49 28.87 56.71
C GLY A 589 -63.25 30.29 57.33
N SER A 590 -62.00 30.64 57.59
CA SER A 590 -61.64 31.89 58.25
C SER A 590 -61.21 32.98 57.24
N LYS A 591 -61.84 34.08 57.27
CA LYS A 591 -61.42 35.29 56.50
C LYS A 591 -60.19 35.91 57.16
N ARG A 592 -59.14 36.17 56.38
CA ARG A 592 -57.90 36.79 56.88
C ARG A 592 -57.50 38.02 56.06
N SER A 593 -56.82 38.96 56.73
CA SER A 593 -56.04 39.95 56.02
C SER A 593 -54.85 39.23 55.27
N ARG A 594 -54.25 39.94 54.31
CA ARG A 594 -53.08 39.34 53.58
C ARG A 594 -51.97 38.89 54.51
N GLU A 595 -51.54 39.73 55.45
CA GLU A 595 -50.53 39.42 56.45
C GLU A 595 -50.89 38.20 57.32
N ASN A 596 -52.15 38.13 57.75
CA ASN A 596 -52.62 36.97 58.51
C ASN A 596 -52.73 35.72 57.67
N ALA A 597 -52.94 35.80 56.37
CA ALA A 597 -52.91 34.64 55.44
C ALA A 597 -51.49 34.18 55.20
N LEU A 598 -50.50 35.05 55.00
CA LEU A 598 -49.10 34.72 54.97
C LEU A 598 -48.65 33.94 56.22
N ASN A 599 -48.89 34.57 57.41
CA ASN A 599 -48.56 33.91 58.66
C ASN A 599 -49.28 32.55 58.87
N TYR A 600 -50.49 32.40 58.37
CA TYR A 600 -51.24 31.15 58.48
C TYR A 600 -50.57 30.05 57.67
N CYS A 601 -50.26 30.34 56.41
CA CYS A 601 -49.62 29.35 55.54
C CYS A 601 -48.21 28.98 56.03
N GLU A 602 -47.40 29.96 56.39
CA GLU A 602 -46.05 29.74 56.90
C GLU A 602 -45.99 28.91 58.18
N ASN A 603 -47.03 28.93 59.01
CA ASN A 603 -47.13 28.16 60.23
C ASN A 603 -47.99 26.90 60.10
N LEU A 604 -48.50 26.60 58.92
CA LEU A 604 -49.32 25.44 58.66
C LEU A 604 -48.45 24.16 58.66
N THR A 605 -48.94 23.13 59.35
CA THR A 605 -48.44 21.78 59.25
C THR A 605 -49.58 20.87 58.83
N LEU A 606 -49.54 20.32 57.63
CA LEU A 606 -50.62 19.51 57.08
C LEU A 606 -50.03 18.44 56.17
N GLY A 607 -50.59 17.22 56.21
CA GLY A 607 -50.08 16.09 55.41
C GLY A 607 -48.61 15.72 55.67
N GLY A 608 -48.10 16.01 56.88
CA GLY A 608 -46.69 15.82 57.21
C GLY A 608 -45.74 16.89 56.68
N ASN A 609 -46.21 17.85 55.91
CA ASN A 609 -45.46 18.98 55.38
C ASN A 609 -45.57 20.21 56.29
N SER A 610 -44.48 20.97 56.38
CA SER A 610 -44.41 22.27 57.10
C SER A 610 -43.91 23.42 56.22
N ALA A 611 -43.67 23.16 54.92
CA ALA A 611 -43.24 24.17 53.96
C ALA A 611 -44.42 24.70 53.13
N TRP A 612 -45.46 25.15 53.83
CA TRP A 612 -46.63 25.74 53.19
C TRP A 612 -46.45 27.27 53.01
N ARG A 613 -46.92 27.78 51.88
CA ARG A 613 -46.90 29.20 51.57
C ARG A 613 -48.23 29.63 50.96
N LEU A 614 -48.48 30.95 50.90
CA LEU A 614 -49.61 31.47 50.16
C LEU A 614 -49.32 31.33 48.64
N PRO A 615 -50.24 30.76 47.87
CA PRO A 615 -50.02 30.60 46.43
C PRO A 615 -49.96 31.93 45.74
N ASN A 616 -49.12 32.04 44.73
CA ASN A 616 -49.05 33.20 43.85
C ASN A 616 -50.20 33.23 42.83
N ILE A 617 -50.28 34.32 42.05
CA ILE A 617 -51.37 34.49 41.10
C ILE A 617 -51.37 33.49 39.95
N LYS A 618 -50.19 33.07 39.51
CA LYS A 618 -50.05 32.07 38.42
C LYS A 618 -50.48 30.67 38.91
N GLU A 619 -50.20 30.36 40.16
CA GLU A 619 -50.58 29.10 40.81
C GLU A 619 -52.09 29.00 41.03
N LEU A 620 -52.74 30.12 41.33
CA LEU A 620 -54.21 30.17 41.55
C LEU A 620 -55.03 30.13 40.26
N GLU A 621 -54.38 30.35 39.10
CA GLU A 621 -55.02 30.34 37.78
C GLU A 621 -55.00 28.95 37.14
#